data_20ae8223e817cfa73b9dab1e64e30893
#
_entry.id   20ae8223e817cfa73b9dab1e64e30893
#
_cell.length_a   1.000
_cell.length_b   1.000
_cell.length_c   1.000
_cell.angle_alpha   90.00
_cell.angle_beta   90.00
_cell.angle_gamma   90.00
#
_symmetry.space_group_name_H-M   'P 1'
#
loop_
_entity.id
_entity.type
_entity.pdbx_description
1 polymer ?
#
loop_
_entity_poly.entity_id
_entity_poly.type
_entity_poly.pdbx_seq_one_letter_code
_entity_poly.pdbx_strand_id
1 'polypeptide(L)'
;MSSLLTSLLHLFGLLVFIASWLSYDHYRPWVNFHAEALAVLAIWFLAVSRATLAFSGKAPLAAPRRIGWLLIIAIIPWLQWLAGTALFAGDALLASLYVCALVLSVVVAYSYALDLEPADGLTAIFFAVWSVALISAAIGLLQWLELQEHFGMYVVQTDLGDRAMGNLGQPNQLATLL
;
A
#
# COMPACT_ATOMS: atom_id res chain seq x y z
N MET A 1 20.18 7.49 -16.56
CA MET A 1 19.96 6.41 -15.59
C MET A 1 19.64 5.15 -16.35
N SER A 2 20.23 4.02 -16.03
CA SER A 2 20.10 2.78 -16.83
C SER A 2 18.65 2.26 -16.71
N SER A 3 18.12 1.68 -17.81
CA SER A 3 16.81 1.00 -17.81
C SER A 3 16.72 -0.08 -16.72
N LEU A 4 17.85 -0.71 -16.40
CA LEU A 4 17.98 -1.70 -15.34
C LEU A 4 17.60 -1.12 -13.97
N LEU A 5 18.12 0.05 -13.59
CA LEU A 5 17.82 0.66 -12.29
C LEU A 5 16.30 0.97 -12.15
N THR A 6 15.69 1.47 -13.22
CA THR A 6 14.25 1.75 -13.22
C THR A 6 13.43 0.47 -13.06
N SER A 7 13.81 -0.61 -13.77
CA SER A 7 13.15 -1.92 -13.61
C SER A 7 13.33 -2.51 -12.22
N LEU A 8 14.52 -2.36 -11.62
CA LEU A 8 14.78 -2.80 -10.25
C LEU A 8 13.95 -2.02 -9.22
N LEU A 9 13.83 -0.70 -9.37
CA LEU A 9 12.97 0.12 -8.50
C LEU A 9 11.50 -0.29 -8.61
N HIS A 10 11.03 -0.55 -9.83
CA HIS A 10 9.66 -1.01 -10.06
C HIS A 10 9.42 -2.37 -9.41
N LEU A 11 10.28 -3.36 -9.68
CA LEU A 11 10.18 -4.69 -9.09
C LEU A 11 10.23 -4.64 -7.55
N PHE A 12 11.17 -3.86 -7.00
CA PHE A 12 11.28 -3.71 -5.55
C PHE A 12 10.04 -3.05 -4.94
N GLY A 13 9.47 -2.05 -5.62
CA GLY A 13 8.20 -1.45 -5.22
C GLY A 13 7.06 -2.47 -5.16
N LEU A 14 6.94 -3.35 -6.15
CA LEU A 14 5.92 -4.42 -6.15
C LEU A 14 6.15 -5.45 -5.04
N LEU A 15 7.39 -5.86 -4.81
CA LEU A 15 7.73 -6.80 -3.73
C LEU A 15 7.41 -6.21 -2.34
N VAL A 16 7.75 -4.94 -2.12
CA VAL A 16 7.42 -4.23 -0.87
C VAL A 16 5.91 -4.05 -0.72
N PHE A 17 5.19 -3.82 -1.83
CA PHE A 17 3.72 -3.78 -1.83
C PHE A 17 3.12 -5.13 -1.38
N ILE A 18 3.59 -6.24 -1.94
CA ILE A 18 3.17 -7.57 -1.50
C ILE A 18 3.47 -7.78 -0.02
N ALA A 19 4.68 -7.41 0.43
CA ALA A 19 5.08 -7.54 1.82
C ALA A 19 4.21 -6.71 2.77
N SER A 20 3.73 -5.53 2.35
CA SER A 20 2.85 -4.68 3.16
C SER A 20 1.53 -5.36 3.52
N TRP A 21 0.96 -6.13 2.60
CA TRP A 21 -0.29 -6.87 2.81
C TRP A 21 -0.10 -8.18 3.57
N LEU A 22 1.11 -8.75 3.52
CA LEU A 22 1.44 -10.01 4.19
C LEU A 22 2.13 -9.81 5.53
N SER A 23 2.31 -8.57 5.97
CA SER A 23 2.90 -8.26 7.27
C SER A 23 2.07 -8.87 8.39
N TYR A 24 2.71 -9.69 9.20
CA TYR A 24 2.11 -10.36 10.37
C TYR A 24 2.23 -9.53 11.65
N ASP A 25 2.99 -8.44 11.63
CA ASP A 25 3.27 -7.59 12.79
C ASP A 25 2.15 -6.57 12.97
N HIS A 26 1.25 -6.85 13.90
CA HIS A 26 0.10 -6.02 14.26
C HIS A 26 0.26 -5.36 15.63
N TYR A 27 1.49 -5.07 16.01
CA TYR A 27 1.80 -4.48 17.32
C TYR A 27 2.16 -3.00 17.20
N ARG A 28 2.84 -2.48 18.23
CA ARG A 28 3.17 -1.06 18.39
C ARG A 28 3.96 -0.48 17.21
N PRO A 29 3.81 0.82 16.91
CA PRO A 29 3.05 1.84 17.66
C PRO A 29 1.53 1.77 17.51
N TRP A 30 1.01 1.20 16.43
CA TRP A 30 -0.40 0.84 16.25
C TRP A 30 -0.51 -0.39 15.35
N VAL A 31 -1.68 -1.03 15.36
CA VAL A 31 -1.91 -2.37 14.76
C VAL A 31 -1.43 -2.50 13.31
N ASN A 32 -1.61 -1.48 12.49
CA ASN A 32 -1.27 -1.53 11.06
C ASN A 32 0.01 -0.77 10.68
N PHE A 33 0.77 -0.28 11.67
CA PHE A 33 1.91 0.62 11.40
C PHE A 33 2.90 0.05 10.37
N HIS A 34 3.32 -1.20 10.53
CA HIS A 34 4.32 -1.81 9.66
C HIS A 34 3.78 -2.03 8.25
N ALA A 35 2.53 -2.48 8.13
CA ALA A 35 1.85 -2.64 6.85
C ALA A 35 1.71 -1.30 6.10
N GLU A 36 1.29 -0.25 6.80
CA GLU A 36 1.13 1.09 6.25
C GLU A 36 2.47 1.72 5.85
N ALA A 37 3.51 1.57 6.68
CA ALA A 37 4.85 2.06 6.37
C ALA A 37 5.43 1.37 5.12
N LEU A 38 5.26 0.05 5.01
CA LEU A 38 5.66 -0.70 3.82
C LEU A 38 4.85 -0.28 2.59
N ALA A 39 3.52 -0.05 2.72
CA ALA A 39 2.69 0.41 1.62
C ALA A 39 3.15 1.78 1.09
N VAL A 40 3.43 2.73 1.99
CA VAL A 40 3.97 4.05 1.61
C VAL A 40 5.31 3.92 0.94
N LEU A 41 6.20 3.07 1.46
CA LEU A 41 7.51 2.80 0.87
C LEU A 41 7.37 2.19 -0.54
N ALA A 42 6.45 1.25 -0.74
CA ALA A 42 6.15 0.66 -2.04
C ALA A 42 5.71 1.72 -3.06
N ILE A 43 4.76 2.58 -2.67
CA ILE A 43 4.27 3.69 -3.50
C ILE A 43 5.41 4.63 -3.86
N TRP A 44 6.30 4.92 -2.91
CA TRP A 44 7.47 5.77 -3.15
C TRP A 44 8.42 5.16 -4.19
N PHE A 45 8.76 3.86 -4.11
CA PHE A 45 9.59 3.18 -5.11
C PHE A 45 8.95 3.20 -6.50
N LEU A 46 7.63 2.94 -6.59
CA LEU A 46 6.90 3.01 -7.85
C LEU A 46 6.89 4.44 -8.42
N ALA A 47 6.72 5.45 -7.56
CA ALA A 47 6.77 6.86 -7.95
C ALA A 47 8.15 7.26 -8.47
N VAL A 48 9.23 6.87 -7.79
CA VAL A 48 10.61 7.15 -8.22
C VAL A 48 10.91 6.44 -9.54
N SER A 49 10.52 5.17 -9.68
CA SER A 49 10.63 4.43 -10.93
C SER A 49 9.93 5.18 -12.07
N ARG A 50 8.69 5.63 -11.84
CA ARG A 50 7.91 6.36 -12.82
C ARG A 50 8.50 7.71 -13.17
N ALA A 51 8.94 8.48 -12.17
CA ALA A 51 9.60 9.76 -12.37
C ALA A 51 10.87 9.61 -13.21
N THR A 52 11.65 8.56 -12.99
CA THR A 52 12.88 8.32 -13.77
C THR A 52 12.59 8.00 -15.23
N LEU A 53 11.51 7.30 -15.53
CA LEU A 53 11.04 7.09 -16.91
C LEU A 53 10.58 8.41 -17.54
N ALA A 54 9.85 9.23 -16.81
CA ALA A 54 9.38 10.51 -17.29
C ALA A 54 10.54 11.49 -17.59
N PHE A 55 11.52 11.61 -16.69
CA PHE A 55 12.71 12.43 -16.92
C PHE A 55 13.55 11.97 -18.12
N SER A 56 13.49 10.69 -18.46
CA SER A 56 14.16 10.15 -19.66
C SER A 56 13.29 10.23 -20.94
N GLY A 57 12.11 10.82 -20.87
CA GLY A 57 11.16 10.94 -21.98
C GLY A 57 10.53 9.64 -22.45
N LYS A 58 10.63 8.57 -21.65
CA LYS A 58 10.15 7.24 -22.03
C LYS A 58 8.71 6.97 -21.62
N ALA A 59 8.17 7.74 -20.67
CA ALA A 59 6.82 7.55 -20.17
C ALA A 59 6.26 8.86 -19.61
N PRO A 60 4.93 9.09 -19.63
CA PRO A 60 4.35 10.27 -19.03
C PRO A 60 4.37 10.21 -17.50
N LEU A 61 4.58 11.36 -16.85
CA LEU A 61 4.24 11.57 -15.44
C LEU A 61 3.10 12.58 -15.42
N ALA A 62 1.92 12.14 -15.03
CA ALA A 62 0.72 12.95 -15.11
C ALA A 62 -0.15 12.78 -13.86
N ALA A 63 -0.97 13.78 -13.59
CA ALA A 63 -1.94 13.78 -12.52
C ALA A 63 -3.34 14.12 -13.06
N PRO A 64 -4.41 13.53 -12.50
CA PRO A 64 -5.76 13.95 -12.84
C PRO A 64 -5.96 15.44 -12.51
N ARG A 65 -6.68 16.16 -13.38
CA ARG A 65 -6.90 17.63 -13.22
C ARG A 65 -7.46 18.03 -11.85
N ARG A 66 -8.23 17.13 -11.21
CA ARG A 66 -8.90 17.40 -9.93
C ARG A 66 -8.11 16.94 -8.71
N ILE A 67 -6.90 16.44 -8.88
CA ILE A 67 -6.07 15.92 -7.76
C ILE A 67 -5.80 16.99 -6.70
N GLY A 68 -5.76 18.27 -7.10
CA GLY A 68 -5.56 19.41 -6.19
C GLY A 68 -6.58 19.49 -5.07
N TRP A 69 -7.82 19.02 -5.28
CA TRP A 69 -8.84 18.99 -4.22
C TRP A 69 -8.45 18.07 -3.06
N LEU A 70 -7.78 16.96 -3.34
CA LEU A 70 -7.27 16.08 -2.28
C LEU A 70 -6.19 16.76 -1.45
N LEU A 71 -5.33 17.59 -2.08
CA LEU A 71 -4.32 18.36 -1.33
C LEU A 71 -4.95 19.39 -0.41
N ILE A 72 -6.10 19.99 -0.79
CA ILE A 72 -6.85 20.91 0.09
C ILE A 72 -7.35 20.16 1.33
N ILE A 73 -7.80 18.90 1.16
CA ILE A 73 -8.23 18.05 2.29
C ILE A 73 -7.09 17.83 3.29
N ALA A 74 -5.84 17.74 2.82
CA ALA A 74 -4.67 17.58 3.70
C ALA A 74 -4.43 18.77 4.64
N ILE A 75 -5.02 19.95 4.37
CA ILE A 75 -4.90 21.14 5.20
C ILE A 75 -5.91 21.10 6.37
N ILE A 76 -7.02 20.39 6.23
CA ILE A 76 -8.10 20.36 7.24
C ILE A 76 -7.60 19.94 8.63
N PRO A 77 -6.79 18.87 8.81
CA PRO A 77 -6.29 18.49 10.12
C PRO A 77 -5.45 19.58 10.80
N TRP A 78 -4.71 20.37 10.03
CA TRP A 78 -3.94 21.49 10.55
C TRP A 78 -4.82 22.64 11.02
N LEU A 79 -5.92 22.93 10.29
CA LEU A 79 -6.90 23.92 10.73
C LEU A 79 -7.60 23.46 12.01
N GLN A 80 -7.91 22.16 12.13
CA GLN A 80 -8.48 21.58 13.36
C GLN A 80 -7.51 21.70 14.54
N TRP A 81 -6.23 21.44 14.33
CA TRP A 81 -5.22 21.61 15.37
C TRP A 81 -5.07 23.09 15.78
N LEU A 82 -5.02 24.01 14.84
CA LEU A 82 -4.96 25.45 15.12
C LEU A 82 -6.21 25.97 15.84
N ALA A 83 -7.38 25.39 15.55
CA ALA A 83 -8.63 25.71 16.21
C ALA A 83 -8.78 25.04 17.60
N GLY A 84 -7.81 24.23 18.05
CA GLY A 84 -7.83 23.55 19.33
C GLY A 84 -8.79 22.36 19.39
N THR A 85 -9.32 21.88 18.25
CA THR A 85 -10.20 20.70 18.18
C THR A 85 -9.41 19.39 18.06
N ALA A 86 -8.17 19.44 17.61
CA ALA A 86 -7.21 18.31 17.67
C ALA A 86 -6.13 18.64 18.71
N LEU A 87 -5.86 17.71 19.63
CA LEU A 87 -4.98 17.92 20.77
C LEU A 87 -3.49 17.96 20.37
N PHE A 88 -3.09 17.14 19.39
CA PHE A 88 -1.69 16.98 19.03
C PHE A 88 -1.43 17.32 17.56
N ALA A 89 -0.37 18.09 17.30
CA ALA A 89 0.11 18.36 15.94
C ALA A 89 0.51 17.07 15.18
N GLY A 90 0.93 16.04 15.91
CA GLY A 90 1.25 14.73 15.35
C GLY A 90 0.06 14.07 14.65
N ASP A 91 -1.14 14.22 15.17
CA ASP A 91 -2.37 13.69 14.54
C ASP A 91 -2.67 14.41 13.23
N ALA A 92 -2.50 15.74 13.22
CA ALA A 92 -2.67 16.53 12.00
C ALA A 92 -1.63 16.16 10.94
N LEU A 93 -0.37 15.96 11.34
CA LEU A 93 0.70 15.53 10.46
C LEU A 93 0.40 14.15 9.87
N LEU A 94 0.04 13.18 10.71
CA LEU A 94 -0.25 11.81 10.29
C LEU A 94 -1.41 11.78 9.29
N ALA A 95 -2.52 12.45 9.59
CA ALA A 95 -3.67 12.54 8.70
C ALA A 95 -3.30 13.18 7.35
N SER A 96 -2.49 14.23 7.36
CA SER A 96 -1.99 14.86 6.12
C SER A 96 -1.09 13.92 5.32
N LEU A 97 -0.23 13.13 5.98
CA LEU A 97 0.63 12.16 5.32
C LEU A 97 -0.19 11.05 4.63
N TYR A 98 -1.29 10.58 5.23
CA TYR A 98 -2.20 9.63 4.57
C TYR A 98 -2.82 10.23 3.30
N VAL A 99 -3.27 11.48 3.35
CA VAL A 99 -3.79 12.14 2.14
C VAL A 99 -2.71 12.31 1.09
N CYS A 100 -1.49 12.68 1.47
CA CYS A 100 -0.36 12.78 0.54
C CYS A 100 0.00 11.42 -0.08
N ALA A 101 -0.02 10.34 0.68
CA ALA A 101 0.19 8.98 0.18
C ALA A 101 -0.90 8.58 -0.81
N LEU A 102 -2.17 8.90 -0.54
CA LEU A 102 -3.27 8.70 -1.47
C LEU A 102 -3.07 9.50 -2.76
N VAL A 103 -2.71 10.78 -2.68
CA VAL A 103 -2.40 11.61 -3.85
C VAL A 103 -1.30 11.00 -4.69
N LEU A 104 -0.20 10.57 -4.04
CA LEU A 104 0.92 9.93 -4.73
C LEU A 104 0.49 8.64 -5.42
N SER A 105 -0.32 7.81 -4.75
CA SER A 105 -0.87 6.57 -5.33
C SER A 105 -1.70 6.85 -6.58
N VAL A 106 -2.57 7.86 -6.52
CA VAL A 106 -3.41 8.26 -7.65
C VAL A 106 -2.56 8.77 -8.81
N VAL A 107 -1.53 9.59 -8.55
CA VAL A 107 -0.61 10.10 -9.59
C VAL A 107 0.15 8.94 -10.25
N VAL A 108 0.66 8.01 -9.45
CA VAL A 108 1.38 6.84 -9.97
C VAL A 108 0.45 5.97 -10.82
N ALA A 109 -0.71 5.59 -10.30
CA ALA A 109 -1.68 4.76 -11.02
C ALA A 109 -2.17 5.42 -12.31
N TYR A 110 -2.50 6.71 -12.26
CA TYR A 110 -2.92 7.48 -13.43
C TYR A 110 -1.81 7.56 -14.49
N SER A 111 -0.56 7.73 -14.06
CA SER A 111 0.58 7.77 -14.97
C SER A 111 0.81 6.42 -15.67
N TYR A 112 0.60 5.29 -14.99
CA TYR A 112 0.65 3.97 -15.62
C TYR A 112 -0.52 3.73 -16.57
N ALA A 113 -1.72 4.24 -16.25
CA ALA A 113 -2.90 4.10 -17.10
C ALA A 113 -2.78 4.89 -18.43
N LEU A 114 -1.88 5.88 -18.50
CA LEU A 114 -1.62 6.68 -19.70
C LEU A 114 -0.53 6.10 -20.60
N ASP A 115 0.10 4.99 -20.24
CA ASP A 115 1.07 4.34 -21.13
C ASP A 115 0.41 3.88 -22.43
N LEU A 116 1.09 4.08 -23.54
CA LEU A 116 0.59 3.69 -24.87
C LEU A 116 0.44 2.16 -24.99
N GLU A 117 1.24 1.43 -24.21
CA GLU A 117 1.12 -0.02 -24.00
C GLU A 117 0.83 -0.27 -22.51
N PRO A 118 -0.42 -0.06 -22.04
CA PRO A 118 -0.75 -0.16 -20.62
C PRO A 118 -0.57 -1.57 -20.04
N ALA A 119 -0.33 -2.56 -20.93
CA ALA A 119 -0.26 -3.96 -20.55
C ALA A 119 0.79 -4.25 -19.45
N ASP A 120 2.01 -3.71 -19.58
CA ASP A 120 3.10 -4.20 -18.72
C ASP A 120 3.04 -3.64 -17.29
N GLY A 121 2.88 -2.33 -17.12
CA GLY A 121 2.91 -1.68 -15.79
C GLY A 121 1.69 -2.01 -14.93
N LEU A 122 0.49 -1.86 -15.49
CA LEU A 122 -0.76 -2.21 -14.79
C LEU A 122 -0.87 -3.72 -14.58
N THR A 123 -0.48 -4.52 -15.55
CA THR A 123 -0.48 -5.98 -15.45
C THR A 123 0.41 -6.44 -14.30
N ALA A 124 1.60 -5.87 -14.12
CA ALA A 124 2.48 -6.19 -13.00
C ALA A 124 1.84 -5.84 -11.64
N ILE A 125 1.14 -4.70 -11.54
CA ILE A 125 0.39 -4.34 -10.33
C ILE A 125 -0.76 -5.33 -10.07
N PHE A 126 -1.52 -5.71 -11.10
CA PHE A 126 -2.58 -6.72 -10.97
C PHE A 126 -2.03 -8.06 -10.53
N PHE A 127 -0.89 -8.52 -11.08
CA PHE A 127 -0.24 -9.73 -10.63
C PHE A 127 0.24 -9.65 -9.17
N ALA A 128 0.72 -8.49 -8.72
CA ALA A 128 1.07 -8.29 -7.32
C ALA A 128 -0.16 -8.41 -6.40
N VAL A 129 -1.27 -7.74 -6.74
CA VAL A 129 -2.54 -7.85 -5.99
C VAL A 129 -3.06 -9.29 -5.98
N TRP A 130 -3.06 -9.96 -7.13
CA TRP A 130 -3.49 -11.34 -7.24
C TRP A 130 -2.63 -12.31 -6.42
N SER A 131 -1.31 -12.10 -6.42
CA SER A 131 -0.39 -12.87 -5.58
C SER A 131 -0.69 -12.69 -4.08
N VAL A 132 -0.94 -11.44 -3.65
CA VAL A 132 -1.36 -11.14 -2.27
C VAL A 132 -2.66 -11.87 -1.94
N ALA A 133 -3.66 -11.81 -2.83
CA ALA A 133 -4.95 -12.47 -2.62
C ALA A 133 -4.79 -13.99 -2.46
N LEU A 134 -4.01 -14.63 -3.35
CA LEU A 134 -3.75 -16.08 -3.27
C LEU A 134 -3.02 -16.47 -1.98
N ILE A 135 -1.97 -15.73 -1.60
CA ILE A 135 -1.22 -16.03 -0.38
C ILE A 135 -2.11 -15.80 0.85
N SER A 136 -2.88 -14.70 0.88
CA SER A 136 -3.80 -14.42 1.98
C SER A 136 -4.91 -15.47 2.09
N ALA A 137 -5.42 -15.99 0.97
CA ALA A 137 -6.38 -17.08 0.95
C ALA A 137 -5.76 -18.38 1.51
N ALA A 138 -4.52 -18.70 1.12
CA ALA A 138 -3.79 -19.86 1.64
C ALA A 138 -3.56 -19.73 3.16
N ILE A 139 -3.15 -18.55 3.64
CA ILE A 139 -3.00 -18.28 5.08
C ILE A 139 -4.35 -18.42 5.80
N GLY A 140 -5.42 -17.85 5.23
CA GLY A 140 -6.77 -17.99 5.79
C GLY A 140 -7.23 -19.45 5.87
N LEU A 141 -6.88 -20.28 4.88
CA LEU A 141 -7.17 -21.70 4.89
C LEU A 141 -6.36 -22.43 5.99
N LEU A 142 -5.08 -22.09 6.19
CA LEU A 142 -4.27 -22.63 7.28
C LEU A 142 -4.87 -22.29 8.65
N GLN A 143 -5.35 -21.05 8.83
CA GLN A 143 -6.02 -20.61 10.05
C GLN A 143 -7.35 -21.37 10.25
N TRP A 144 -8.14 -21.56 9.20
CA TRP A 144 -9.39 -22.29 9.27
C TRP A 144 -9.18 -23.78 9.61
N LEU A 145 -8.07 -24.37 9.15
CA LEU A 145 -7.69 -25.77 9.45
C LEU A 145 -6.89 -25.92 10.76
N GLU A 146 -6.71 -24.82 11.51
CA GLU A 146 -5.92 -24.79 12.76
C GLU A 146 -4.47 -25.22 12.60
N LEU A 147 -3.89 -25.00 11.41
CA LEU A 147 -2.51 -25.37 11.09
C LEU A 147 -1.51 -24.23 11.27
N GLN A 148 -1.96 -23.03 11.68
CA GLN A 148 -1.13 -21.82 11.80
C GLN A 148 0.05 -22.00 12.77
N GLU A 149 -0.07 -22.84 13.80
CA GLU A 149 0.99 -23.09 14.77
C GLU A 149 2.28 -23.63 14.14
N HIS A 150 2.16 -24.37 13.02
CA HIS A 150 3.30 -24.93 12.29
C HIS A 150 4.14 -23.87 11.57
N PHE A 151 3.59 -22.67 11.36
CA PHE A 151 4.22 -21.57 10.63
C PHE A 151 4.78 -20.47 11.55
N GLY A 152 4.61 -20.63 12.87
CA GLY A 152 5.20 -19.75 13.89
C GLY A 152 4.83 -18.28 13.68
N MET A 153 5.85 -17.40 13.64
CA MET A 153 5.67 -15.96 13.53
C MET A 153 5.22 -15.47 12.14
N TYR A 154 5.23 -16.29 11.11
CA TYR A 154 4.88 -15.86 9.74
C TYR A 154 3.38 -15.82 9.48
N VAL A 155 2.59 -16.46 10.33
CA VAL A 155 1.13 -16.48 10.25
C VAL A 155 0.55 -15.99 11.57
N VAL A 156 -0.33 -15.01 11.51
CA VAL A 156 -1.03 -14.48 12.68
C VAL A 156 -1.81 -15.62 13.34
N GLN A 157 -1.59 -15.79 14.64
CA GLN A 157 -2.32 -16.79 15.42
C GLN A 157 -3.76 -16.28 15.65
N THR A 158 -4.72 -17.17 15.43
CA THR A 158 -6.13 -16.94 15.72
C THR A 158 -6.57 -17.88 16.84
N ASP A 159 -7.46 -17.43 17.71
CA ASP A 159 -8.03 -18.27 18.74
C ASP A 159 -8.98 -19.31 18.13
N LEU A 160 -9.15 -20.44 18.82
CA LEU A 160 -10.06 -21.52 18.42
C LEU A 160 -11.48 -20.97 18.18
N GLY A 161 -12.00 -21.19 16.98
CA GLY A 161 -13.33 -20.76 16.58
C GLY A 161 -13.41 -19.33 16.05
N ASP A 162 -12.30 -18.60 16.00
CA ASP A 162 -12.24 -17.28 15.37
C ASP A 162 -12.29 -17.38 13.86
N ARG A 163 -12.69 -16.28 13.21
CA ARG A 163 -12.71 -16.21 11.76
C ARG A 163 -11.31 -16.04 11.22
N ALA A 164 -11.01 -16.77 10.13
CA ALA A 164 -9.78 -16.58 9.38
C ALA A 164 -9.64 -15.13 8.92
N MET A 165 -8.46 -14.54 9.13
CA MET A 165 -8.18 -13.14 8.81
C MET A 165 -6.99 -12.97 7.84
N GLY A 166 -6.32 -14.07 7.47
CA GLY A 166 -5.03 -13.98 6.79
C GLY A 166 -4.00 -13.30 7.71
N ASN A 167 -3.08 -12.56 7.13
CA ASN A 167 -2.19 -11.66 7.88
C ASN A 167 -2.71 -10.21 7.89
N LEU A 168 -3.99 -9.97 7.60
CA LEU A 168 -4.57 -8.64 7.46
C LEU A 168 -5.12 -8.05 8.78
N GLY A 169 -5.09 -8.83 9.85
CA GLY A 169 -5.54 -8.40 11.18
C GLY A 169 -7.06 -8.33 11.37
N GLN A 170 -7.85 -8.41 10.29
CA GLN A 170 -9.32 -8.41 10.35
C GLN A 170 -9.95 -9.29 9.27
N PRO A 171 -10.96 -10.14 9.62
CA PRO A 171 -11.65 -10.99 8.64
C PRO A 171 -12.32 -10.22 7.50
N ASN A 172 -12.84 -9.02 7.77
CA ASN A 172 -13.48 -8.19 6.76
C ASN A 172 -12.49 -7.67 5.71
N GLN A 173 -11.24 -7.42 6.10
CA GLN A 173 -10.18 -7.03 5.15
C GLN A 173 -9.83 -8.19 4.22
N LEU A 174 -9.75 -9.41 4.74
CA LEU A 174 -9.55 -10.61 3.91
C LEU A 174 -10.70 -10.78 2.90
N ALA A 175 -11.94 -10.66 3.34
CA ALA A 175 -13.10 -10.76 2.46
C ALA A 175 -13.16 -9.66 1.39
N THR A 176 -12.59 -8.50 1.64
CA THR A 176 -12.51 -7.40 0.67
C THR A 176 -11.40 -7.63 -0.37
N LEU A 177 -10.32 -8.29 0.04
CA LEU A 177 -9.18 -8.58 -0.84
C LEU A 177 -9.50 -9.73 -1.82
N LEU A 178 -10.24 -10.76 -1.38
CA LEU A 178 -10.58 -11.94 -2.16
C LEU A 178 -11.79 -11.70 -3.08
#